data_5b646397f97bf1878fcaa0ef648a69ed
#
_entry.id   5b646397f97bf1878fcaa0ef648a69ed
#
_cell.length_a   1.000
_cell.length_b   1.000
_cell.length_c   1.000
_cell.angle_alpha   90.00
_cell.angle_beta   90.00
_cell.angle_gamma   90.00
#
_symmetry.space_group_name_H-M   'P 1'
#
loop_
_entity.id
_entity.type
_entity.pdbx_description
1 polymer ?
#
loop_
_entity_poly.entity_id
_entity_poly.type
_entity_poly.pdbx_seq_one_letter_code
_entity_poly.pdbx_strand_id
1 'polypeptide(L)'
;TLDPFGHSVADTTAVPKFWGERTGNRLHLKTKKIAIYNLLLIAKNTPYNDFKTQESERIIRSQKYISAVRISKELAGKNADSVDVTIRVLDSWSTIPRFSISADKVSVGVKEKDFFGTGQQLDYRFTNRFDDGQNGNEVTYSVPNIKNSFISTVLHYKMDVDENYSKSIDVE
;
A
#
# COMPACT_ATOMS: atom_id res chain seq x y z
N THR A 1 2.11 -11.90 3.28
CA THR A 1 2.05 -10.73 4.17
C THR A 1 1.25 -11.05 5.43
N LEU A 2 1.50 -10.33 6.51
CA LEU A 2 0.82 -10.42 7.79
C LEU A 2 -0.12 -9.23 7.94
N ASP A 3 -1.24 -9.44 8.65
CA ASP A 3 -2.18 -8.36 8.95
C ASP A 3 -1.56 -7.34 9.92
N PRO A 4 -2.02 -6.07 9.92
CA PRO A 4 -1.38 -4.98 10.67
C PRO A 4 -1.44 -5.11 12.18
N PHE A 5 -2.45 -5.79 12.72
CA PHE A 5 -2.69 -5.81 14.16
C PHE A 5 -2.37 -7.16 14.80
N GLY A 6 -1.63 -7.13 15.91
CA GLY A 6 -1.32 -8.30 16.72
C GLY A 6 -0.31 -9.28 16.13
N HIS A 7 0.26 -9.00 14.96
CA HIS A 7 1.29 -9.83 14.31
C HIS A 7 2.67 -9.18 14.34
N SER A 8 3.72 -9.97 14.15
CA SER A 8 5.11 -9.50 14.10
C SER A 8 5.92 -10.24 13.05
N VAL A 9 6.84 -9.53 12.40
CA VAL A 9 7.81 -10.15 11.47
C VAL A 9 8.90 -10.93 12.19
N ALA A 10 9.17 -10.58 13.47
CA ALA A 10 10.19 -11.21 14.29
C ALA A 10 9.65 -12.43 15.08
N ASP A 11 8.42 -12.33 15.58
CA ASP A 11 7.76 -13.39 16.35
C ASP A 11 6.63 -14.01 15.53
N THR A 12 6.79 -15.29 15.20
CA THR A 12 5.80 -16.05 14.42
C THR A 12 4.59 -16.49 15.23
N THR A 13 4.68 -16.43 16.55
CA THR A 13 3.62 -16.83 17.47
C THR A 13 2.70 -15.68 17.85
N ALA A 14 3.10 -14.45 17.52
CA ALA A 14 2.29 -13.27 17.79
C ALA A 14 0.95 -13.33 17.04
N VAL A 15 -0.15 -13.19 17.78
CA VAL A 15 -1.53 -13.25 17.28
C VAL A 15 -2.37 -12.11 17.89
N PRO A 16 -3.43 -11.68 17.21
CA PRO A 16 -4.35 -10.66 17.73
C PRO A 16 -4.96 -11.05 19.08
N LYS A 17 -4.82 -10.22 20.11
CA LYS A 17 -5.31 -10.48 21.48
C LYS A 17 -6.67 -9.86 21.71
N PHE A 18 -6.94 -8.69 21.14
CA PHE A 18 -8.17 -7.91 21.37
C PHE A 18 -9.16 -8.04 20.22
N TRP A 19 -10.44 -7.89 20.53
CA TRP A 19 -11.50 -7.92 19.51
C TRP A 19 -11.31 -6.84 18.43
N GLY A 20 -10.83 -5.65 18.81
CA GLY A 20 -10.56 -4.56 17.87
C GLY A 20 -9.45 -4.91 16.85
N GLU A 21 -8.38 -5.58 17.28
CA GLU A 21 -7.33 -6.07 16.39
C GLU A 21 -7.88 -7.08 15.36
N ARG A 22 -8.73 -8.01 15.83
CA ARG A 22 -9.38 -9.01 14.96
C ARG A 22 -10.33 -8.37 13.96
N THR A 23 -11.11 -7.39 14.40
CA THR A 23 -12.03 -6.66 13.52
C THR A 23 -11.27 -5.81 12.53
N GLY A 24 -10.22 -5.11 12.95
CA GLY A 24 -9.33 -4.37 12.06
C GLY A 24 -8.70 -5.27 11.01
N ASN A 25 -8.14 -6.41 11.39
CA ASN A 25 -7.56 -7.37 10.45
C ASN A 25 -8.61 -7.94 9.47
N ARG A 26 -9.86 -8.12 9.90
CA ARG A 26 -10.94 -8.58 9.01
C ARG A 26 -11.35 -7.54 7.97
N LEU A 27 -11.26 -6.27 8.30
CA LEU A 27 -11.57 -5.15 7.40
C LEU A 27 -10.38 -4.75 6.53
N HIS A 28 -9.16 -5.15 6.91
CA HIS A 28 -7.95 -4.84 6.18
C HIS A 28 -7.85 -5.67 4.88
N LEU A 29 -7.55 -4.99 3.78
CA LEU A 29 -7.21 -5.63 2.51
C LEU A 29 -5.72 -5.97 2.51
N LYS A 30 -5.39 -7.25 2.60
CA LYS A 30 -3.99 -7.72 2.60
C LYS A 30 -3.25 -7.35 1.34
N THR A 31 -2.03 -6.88 1.50
CA THR A 31 -1.09 -6.71 0.39
C THR A 31 -0.86 -8.04 -0.32
N LYS A 32 -1.10 -8.08 -1.62
CA LYS A 32 -0.89 -9.27 -2.44
C LYS A 32 0.60 -9.56 -2.62
N LYS A 33 0.94 -10.82 -2.72
CA LYS A 33 2.33 -11.25 -2.96
C LYS A 33 2.93 -10.59 -4.20
N ILE A 34 2.14 -10.38 -5.25
CA ILE A 34 2.61 -9.75 -6.49
C ILE A 34 3.09 -8.31 -6.26
N ALA A 35 2.46 -7.55 -5.36
CA ALA A 35 2.90 -6.20 -5.03
C ALA A 35 4.30 -6.22 -4.39
N ILE A 36 4.56 -7.21 -3.52
CA ILE A 36 5.90 -7.39 -2.93
C ILE A 36 6.91 -7.89 -3.95
N TYR A 37 6.53 -8.86 -4.80
CA TYR A 37 7.43 -9.37 -5.83
C TYR A 37 7.88 -8.30 -6.82
N ASN A 38 7.02 -7.34 -7.16
CA ASN A 38 7.36 -6.22 -8.03
C ASN A 38 8.37 -5.23 -7.42
N LEU A 39 8.67 -5.34 -6.12
CA LEU A 39 9.66 -4.51 -5.41
C LEU A 39 11.00 -5.23 -5.22
N LEU A 40 11.10 -6.52 -5.58
CA LEU A 40 12.30 -7.30 -5.39
C LEU A 40 13.30 -7.09 -6.52
N LEU A 41 14.55 -6.90 -6.16
CA LEU A 41 15.70 -6.87 -7.07
C LEU A 41 16.36 -8.25 -7.22
N ILE A 42 15.88 -9.24 -6.47
CA ILE A 42 16.31 -10.64 -6.53
C ILE A 42 15.27 -11.47 -7.28
N ALA A 43 15.72 -12.48 -8.00
CA ALA A 43 14.85 -13.40 -8.74
C ALA A 43 15.17 -14.85 -8.37
N LYS A 44 14.20 -15.75 -8.59
CA LYS A 44 14.39 -17.19 -8.41
C LYS A 44 15.40 -17.73 -9.42
N ASN A 45 16.17 -18.73 -9.02
CA ASN A 45 17.14 -19.42 -9.85
C ASN A 45 18.23 -18.48 -10.43
N THR A 46 18.60 -17.45 -9.69
CA THR A 46 19.72 -16.56 -10.00
C THR A 46 20.76 -16.63 -8.89
N PRO A 47 22.03 -16.32 -9.15
CA PRO A 47 23.03 -16.21 -8.09
C PRO A 47 22.59 -15.28 -6.98
N TYR A 48 22.74 -15.73 -5.73
CA TYR A 48 22.38 -14.92 -4.57
C TYR A 48 23.28 -13.68 -4.49
N ASN A 49 22.67 -12.53 -4.20
CA ASN A 49 23.37 -11.27 -4.04
C ASN A 49 22.85 -10.54 -2.78
N ASP A 50 23.71 -10.43 -1.80
CA ASP A 50 23.37 -9.84 -0.49
C ASP A 50 22.97 -8.36 -0.61
N PHE A 51 23.68 -7.60 -1.44
CA PHE A 51 23.38 -6.18 -1.68
C PHE A 51 21.98 -6.00 -2.29
N LYS A 52 21.62 -6.80 -3.31
CA LYS A 52 20.27 -6.76 -3.91
C LYS A 52 19.19 -7.17 -2.90
N THR A 53 19.50 -8.08 -2.00
CA THR A 53 18.57 -8.52 -0.95
C THR A 53 18.32 -7.40 0.06
N GLN A 54 19.36 -6.72 0.53
CA GLN A 54 19.26 -5.59 1.44
C GLN A 54 18.52 -4.41 0.80
N GLU A 55 18.82 -4.13 -0.48
CA GLU A 55 18.16 -3.07 -1.21
C GLU A 55 16.68 -3.39 -1.46
N SER A 56 16.32 -4.65 -1.75
CA SER A 56 14.93 -5.10 -1.82
C SER A 56 14.20 -4.88 -0.49
N GLU A 57 14.85 -5.19 0.64
CA GLU A 57 14.29 -4.94 1.97
C GLU A 57 14.04 -3.44 2.20
N ARG A 58 15.00 -2.58 1.81
CA ARG A 58 14.87 -1.13 1.92
C ARG A 58 13.72 -0.60 1.08
N ILE A 59 13.57 -1.06 -0.18
CA ILE A 59 12.48 -0.67 -1.07
C ILE A 59 11.12 -1.10 -0.52
N ILE A 60 10.99 -2.33 -0.03
CA ILE A 60 9.74 -2.80 0.59
C ILE A 60 9.42 -1.96 1.83
N ARG A 61 10.40 -1.69 2.69
CA ARG A 61 10.23 -0.92 3.93
C ARG A 61 9.81 0.53 3.66
N SER A 62 10.17 1.10 2.52
CA SER A 62 9.79 2.46 2.15
C SER A 62 8.32 2.60 1.71
N GLN A 63 7.62 1.49 1.51
CA GLN A 63 6.23 1.53 1.06
C GLN A 63 5.29 2.01 2.17
N LYS A 64 4.37 2.93 1.86
CA LYS A 64 3.44 3.57 2.82
C LYS A 64 2.40 2.62 3.42
N TYR A 65 2.25 1.44 2.84
CA TYR A 65 1.33 0.38 3.26
C TYR A 65 2.03 -0.77 3.99
N ILE A 66 3.34 -0.68 4.20
CA ILE A 66 4.14 -1.67 4.94
C ILE A 66 4.58 -1.08 6.27
N SER A 67 4.34 -1.79 7.35
CA SER A 67 4.77 -1.44 8.71
C SER A 67 6.15 -1.98 9.03
N ALA A 68 6.41 -3.23 8.65
CA ALA A 68 7.71 -3.87 8.88
C ALA A 68 8.00 -4.93 7.82
N VAL A 69 9.28 -5.14 7.58
CA VAL A 69 9.77 -6.21 6.71
C VAL A 69 10.98 -6.89 7.34
N ARG A 70 11.09 -8.19 7.13
CA ARG A 70 12.26 -8.99 7.49
C ARG A 70 12.55 -9.98 6.38
N ILE A 71 13.77 -9.95 5.88
CA ILE A 71 14.29 -10.93 4.94
C ILE A 71 15.28 -11.82 5.70
N SER A 72 15.09 -13.12 5.68
CA SER A 72 16.00 -14.12 6.23
C SER A 72 16.50 -15.04 5.13
N LYS A 73 17.71 -15.53 5.28
CA LYS A 73 18.36 -16.46 4.36
C LYS A 73 18.80 -17.72 5.11
N GLU A 74 18.61 -18.86 4.48
CA GLU A 74 19.04 -20.16 4.98
C GLU A 74 19.73 -20.90 3.86
N LEU A 75 20.87 -21.56 4.18
CA LEU A 75 21.54 -22.42 3.22
C LEU A 75 20.69 -23.64 2.95
N ALA A 76 20.51 -23.97 1.69
CA ALA A 76 19.70 -25.09 1.22
C ALA A 76 20.51 -25.96 0.23
N GLY A 77 19.94 -27.12 -0.11
CA GLY A 77 20.61 -28.09 -0.98
C GLY A 77 21.52 -29.05 -0.21
N LYS A 78 21.81 -30.18 -0.81
CA LYS A 78 22.62 -31.24 -0.18
C LYS A 78 24.07 -30.79 0.11
N ASN A 79 24.60 -29.84 -0.65
CA ASN A 79 25.96 -29.33 -0.52
C ASN A 79 25.99 -27.86 -0.08
N ALA A 80 24.87 -27.33 0.46
CA ALA A 80 24.74 -25.90 0.78
C ALA A 80 25.05 -24.97 -0.41
N ASP A 81 24.70 -25.41 -1.62
CA ASP A 81 24.98 -24.73 -2.90
C ASP A 81 23.86 -23.76 -3.32
N SER A 82 22.79 -23.70 -2.55
CA SER A 82 21.64 -22.83 -2.78
C SER A 82 21.25 -22.06 -1.51
N VAL A 83 20.47 -21.01 -1.68
CA VAL A 83 19.99 -20.16 -0.60
C VAL A 83 18.48 -20.00 -0.71
N ASP A 84 17.76 -20.40 0.32
CA ASP A 84 16.35 -20.11 0.48
C ASP A 84 16.17 -18.75 1.13
N VAL A 85 15.44 -17.86 0.44
CA VAL A 85 15.16 -16.52 0.92
C VAL A 85 13.69 -16.43 1.36
N THR A 86 13.48 -16.19 2.65
CA THR A 86 12.15 -16.02 3.24
C THR A 86 11.89 -14.53 3.49
N ILE A 87 10.81 -14.00 2.92
CA ILE A 87 10.40 -12.60 3.05
C ILE A 87 9.13 -12.52 3.88
N ARG A 88 9.20 -11.91 5.06
CA ARG A 88 8.08 -11.63 5.93
C ARG A 88 7.76 -10.15 5.90
N VAL A 89 6.52 -9.82 5.64
CA VAL A 89 6.04 -8.45 5.54
C VAL A 89 4.84 -8.29 6.47
N LEU A 90 4.85 -7.24 7.27
CA LEU A 90 3.75 -6.80 8.11
C LEU A 90 3.12 -5.59 7.44
N ASP A 91 1.86 -5.72 7.07
CA ASP A 91 1.10 -4.63 6.48
C ASP A 91 0.86 -3.51 7.52
N SER A 92 0.64 -2.29 7.06
CA SER A 92 0.09 -1.23 7.89
C SER A 92 -1.37 -0.99 7.53
N TRP A 93 -2.14 -0.38 8.43
CA TRP A 93 -3.48 0.07 8.10
C TRP A 93 -3.44 1.08 6.95
N SER A 94 -4.10 0.77 5.83
CA SER A 94 -3.97 1.52 4.58
C SER A 94 -5.12 2.49 4.31
N THR A 95 -6.29 2.26 4.90
CA THR A 95 -7.50 3.05 4.68
C THR A 95 -7.58 4.24 5.64
N ILE A 96 -7.65 5.46 5.13
CA ILE A 96 -7.73 6.70 5.92
C ILE A 96 -9.02 7.42 5.56
N PRO A 97 -10.05 7.40 6.43
CA PRO A 97 -11.24 8.23 6.25
C PRO A 97 -10.88 9.70 6.45
N ARG A 98 -11.55 10.57 5.70
CA ARG A 98 -11.41 12.02 5.78
C ARG A 98 -12.77 12.66 5.97
N PHE A 99 -12.82 13.66 6.82
CA PHE A 99 -14.01 14.45 7.05
C PHE A 99 -13.61 15.91 7.24
N SER A 100 -14.35 16.81 6.63
CA SER A 100 -14.18 18.27 6.78
C SER A 100 -15.53 18.93 6.71
N ILE A 101 -15.76 19.91 7.56
CA ILE A 101 -16.95 20.75 7.57
C ILE A 101 -16.53 22.21 7.67
N SER A 102 -17.17 23.07 6.89
CA SER A 102 -17.05 24.52 6.93
C SER A 102 -18.43 25.17 7.03
N ALA A 103 -18.52 26.47 7.05
CA ALA A 103 -19.80 27.18 7.15
C ALA A 103 -20.71 26.93 5.94
N ASP A 104 -20.12 26.67 4.76
CA ASP A 104 -20.80 26.59 3.47
C ASP A 104 -20.85 25.16 2.89
N LYS A 105 -20.02 24.24 3.37
CA LYS A 105 -19.89 22.90 2.78
C LYS A 105 -19.41 21.81 3.73
N VAL A 106 -19.73 20.57 3.39
CA VAL A 106 -19.20 19.37 4.01
C VAL A 106 -18.46 18.53 2.96
N SER A 107 -17.34 17.93 3.36
CA SER A 107 -16.62 16.99 2.52
C SER A 107 -16.38 15.70 3.29
N VAL A 108 -16.61 14.59 2.61
CA VAL A 108 -16.27 13.25 3.09
C VAL A 108 -15.39 12.56 2.05
N GLY A 109 -14.47 11.75 2.52
CA GLY A 109 -13.55 11.08 1.60
C GLY A 109 -12.87 9.88 2.22
N VAL A 110 -12.17 9.15 1.38
CA VAL A 110 -11.35 8.01 1.78
C VAL A 110 -10.06 8.02 0.97
N LYS A 111 -8.95 7.82 1.65
CA LYS A 111 -7.66 7.55 1.03
C LYS A 111 -7.25 6.12 1.35
N GLU A 112 -7.07 5.32 0.31
CA GLU A 112 -6.54 3.97 0.37
C GLU A 112 -5.11 3.96 -0.15
N LYS A 113 -4.16 3.48 0.65
CA LYS A 113 -2.73 3.46 0.28
C LYS A 113 -2.31 2.16 -0.40
N ASP A 114 -3.13 1.13 -0.32
CA ASP A 114 -2.89 -0.19 -0.90
C ASP A 114 -4.17 -0.71 -1.58
N PHE A 115 -4.63 0.01 -2.59
CA PHE A 115 -5.87 -0.27 -3.27
C PHE A 115 -5.88 -1.69 -3.85
N PHE A 116 -6.84 -2.50 -3.39
CA PHE A 116 -6.93 -3.93 -3.66
C PHE A 116 -5.68 -4.76 -3.33
N GLY A 117 -4.81 -4.29 -2.43
CA GLY A 117 -3.58 -5.01 -2.07
C GLY A 117 -2.51 -5.01 -3.17
N THR A 118 -2.54 -4.04 -4.07
CA THR A 118 -1.65 -3.99 -5.25
C THR A 118 -0.53 -2.97 -5.14
N GLY A 119 -0.46 -2.23 -4.02
CA GLY A 119 0.48 -1.13 -3.81
C GLY A 119 0.09 0.17 -4.51
N GLN A 120 -1.06 0.20 -5.13
CA GLN A 120 -1.62 1.40 -5.78
C GLN A 120 -2.40 2.23 -4.77
N GLN A 121 -2.58 3.52 -5.04
CA GLN A 121 -3.28 4.42 -4.13
C GLN A 121 -4.52 4.98 -4.80
N LEU A 122 -5.62 5.05 -4.03
CA LEU A 122 -6.84 5.73 -4.41
C LEU A 122 -7.17 6.78 -3.37
N ASP A 123 -7.43 7.99 -3.79
CA ASP A 123 -7.92 9.09 -2.96
C ASP A 123 -9.23 9.59 -3.56
N TYR A 124 -10.31 9.48 -2.82
CA TYR A 124 -11.63 9.94 -3.23
C TYR A 124 -12.16 10.95 -2.23
N ARG A 125 -12.75 12.04 -2.73
CA ARG A 125 -13.42 13.05 -1.94
C ARG A 125 -14.73 13.47 -2.61
N PHE A 126 -15.78 13.48 -1.82
CA PHE A 126 -17.08 14.04 -2.15
C PHE A 126 -17.29 15.32 -1.33
N THR A 127 -17.79 16.38 -1.96
CA THR A 127 -18.11 17.65 -1.32
C THR A 127 -19.55 18.03 -1.65
N ASN A 128 -20.31 18.47 -0.66
CA ASN A 128 -21.64 19.05 -0.84
C ASN A 128 -21.66 20.45 -0.28
N ARG A 129 -22.21 21.41 -1.04
CA ARG A 129 -22.43 22.79 -0.63
C ARG A 129 -23.85 22.93 -0.10
N PHE A 130 -24.00 23.61 1.05
CA PHE A 130 -25.28 23.66 1.78
C PHE A 130 -26.28 24.62 1.12
N ASP A 131 -25.81 25.73 0.52
CA ASP A 131 -26.66 26.81 0.04
C ASP A 131 -27.54 26.39 -1.14
N ASP A 132 -27.01 25.61 -2.05
CA ASP A 132 -27.65 25.21 -3.31
C ASP A 132 -27.70 23.70 -3.53
N GLY A 133 -27.08 22.91 -2.61
CA GLY A 133 -27.00 21.46 -2.70
C GLY A 133 -26.08 20.93 -3.80
N GLN A 134 -25.26 21.79 -4.41
CA GLN A 134 -24.31 21.39 -5.44
C GLN A 134 -23.23 20.46 -4.91
N ASN A 135 -22.80 19.53 -5.74
CA ASN A 135 -21.87 18.47 -5.38
C ASN A 135 -20.57 18.55 -6.17
N GLY A 136 -19.47 18.31 -5.50
CA GLY A 136 -18.16 18.14 -6.11
C GLY A 136 -17.60 16.74 -5.86
N ASN A 137 -16.83 16.25 -6.81
CA ASN A 137 -16.14 14.96 -6.71
C ASN A 137 -14.67 15.11 -7.11
N GLU A 138 -13.79 14.51 -6.34
CA GLU A 138 -12.36 14.49 -6.62
C GLU A 138 -11.83 13.06 -6.47
N VAL A 139 -11.14 12.57 -7.50
CA VAL A 139 -10.52 11.25 -7.53
C VAL A 139 -9.08 11.40 -7.95
N THR A 140 -8.17 10.85 -7.16
CA THR A 140 -6.76 10.69 -7.54
C THR A 140 -6.38 9.22 -7.44
N TYR A 141 -5.89 8.67 -8.53
CA TYR A 141 -5.40 7.30 -8.59
C TYR A 141 -3.93 7.29 -8.96
N SER A 142 -3.10 6.67 -8.11
CA SER A 142 -1.65 6.66 -8.27
C SER A 142 -1.13 5.24 -8.36
N VAL A 143 -0.32 4.99 -9.37
CA VAL A 143 0.39 3.72 -9.58
C VAL A 143 1.89 4.01 -9.42
N PRO A 144 2.45 3.81 -8.23
CA PRO A 144 3.89 3.98 -8.02
C PRO A 144 4.64 2.78 -8.60
N ASN A 145 5.76 3.01 -9.25
CA ASN A 145 6.70 1.98 -9.70
C ASN A 145 6.05 0.86 -10.54
N ILE A 146 5.59 1.20 -11.73
CA ILE A 146 4.97 0.24 -12.66
C ILE A 146 5.94 -0.90 -12.99
N LYS A 147 5.64 -2.12 -12.53
CA LYS A 147 6.44 -3.33 -12.80
C LYS A 147 7.95 -3.17 -12.55
N ASN A 148 8.32 -2.48 -11.48
CA ASN A 148 9.73 -2.20 -11.12
C ASN A 148 10.53 -1.40 -12.17
N SER A 149 9.84 -0.56 -12.94
CA SER A 149 10.46 0.34 -13.93
C SER A 149 10.90 1.68 -13.36
N PHE A 150 10.59 1.94 -12.07
CA PHE A 150 10.72 3.25 -11.41
C PHE A 150 9.88 4.36 -12.06
N ILE A 151 8.94 4.00 -12.93
CA ILE A 151 7.97 4.91 -13.52
C ILE A 151 6.73 4.91 -12.64
N SER A 152 6.28 6.09 -12.26
CA SER A 152 5.01 6.30 -11.56
C SER A 152 4.01 7.03 -12.45
N THR A 153 2.73 6.79 -12.22
CA THR A 153 1.65 7.47 -12.94
C THR A 153 0.59 7.92 -11.96
N VAL A 154 0.15 9.16 -12.11
CA VAL A 154 -0.95 9.74 -11.35
C VAL A 154 -2.05 10.18 -12.30
N LEU A 155 -3.26 9.68 -12.07
CA LEU A 155 -4.48 10.10 -12.75
C LEU A 155 -5.29 10.95 -11.77
N HIS A 156 -5.63 12.16 -12.17
CA HIS A 156 -6.45 13.05 -11.36
C HIS A 156 -7.70 13.49 -12.13
N TYR A 157 -8.82 13.41 -11.45
CA TYR A 157 -10.11 13.94 -11.92
C TYR A 157 -10.75 14.74 -10.79
N LYS A 158 -11.20 15.94 -11.10
CA LYS A 158 -11.95 16.80 -10.18
C LYS A 158 -13.10 17.48 -10.91
N MET A 159 -14.25 17.45 -10.28
CA MET A 159 -15.40 18.29 -10.57
C MET A 159 -15.72 19.04 -9.27
N ASP A 160 -15.64 20.35 -9.29
CA ASP A 160 -15.96 21.16 -8.10
C ASP A 160 -17.47 21.41 -7.99
N VAL A 161 -17.88 22.10 -6.93
CA VAL A 161 -19.29 22.43 -6.66
C VAL A 161 -19.86 23.49 -7.63
N ASP A 162 -19.04 24.14 -8.44
CA ASP A 162 -19.44 25.09 -9.49
C ASP A 162 -19.41 24.43 -10.89
N GLU A 163 -19.38 23.10 -10.93
CA GLU A 163 -19.35 22.27 -12.15
C GLU A 163 -18.08 22.44 -13.01
N ASN A 164 -17.06 23.14 -12.51
CA ASN A 164 -15.77 23.17 -13.19
C ASN A 164 -15.06 21.84 -13.02
N TYR A 165 -14.45 21.32 -14.06
CA TYR A 165 -13.71 20.07 -13.98
C TYR A 165 -12.30 20.18 -14.54
N SER A 166 -11.40 19.46 -13.93
CA SER A 166 -10.03 19.29 -14.39
C SER A 166 -9.68 17.79 -14.47
N LYS A 167 -8.82 17.49 -15.42
CA LYS A 167 -8.27 16.13 -15.61
C LYS A 167 -6.79 16.27 -15.88
N SER A 168 -5.97 15.45 -15.19
CA SER A 168 -4.54 15.36 -15.53
C SER A 168 -4.08 13.91 -15.51
N ILE A 169 -3.02 13.67 -16.27
CA ILE A 169 -2.25 12.44 -16.26
C ILE A 169 -0.80 12.86 -16.14
N ASP A 170 -0.18 12.49 -15.02
CA ASP A 170 1.22 12.79 -14.75
C ASP A 170 2.01 11.49 -14.78
N VAL A 171 3.16 11.49 -15.46
CA VAL A 171 4.08 10.35 -15.57
C VAL A 171 5.47 10.81 -15.19
N GLU A 172 6.06 10.17 -14.19
CA GLU A 172 7.38 10.48 -13.65
C GLU A 172 8.30 9.26 -13.68
#